data_c7a04def6ff2618aa45527378cbee813
#
_entry.id   c7a04def6ff2618aa45527378cbee813
#
_cell.length_a   1.000
_cell.length_b   1.000
_cell.length_c   1.000
_cell.angle_alpha   90.00
_cell.angle_beta   90.00
_cell.angle_gamma   90.00
#
_symmetry.space_group_name_H-M   'P 1'
#
loop_
_entity.id
_entity.type
_entity.pdbx_description
1 polymer ?
#
loop_
_entity_poly.entity_id
_entity_poly.type
_entity_poly.pdbx_seq_one_letter_code
_entity_poly.pdbx_strand_id
1 'polypeptide(L)'
;TVLTECAVRTVERAAGKVTGVVTEKGEIACQAVVCAGGSWSSLFSGNVGYGFPQLKVRSSVLRTKPAPLVTETNVSSAGASFRRRQDGGYTIGRSGSGFFDIVPDAFRYFGTYMPALKTQPMRLRLNSAFFKELARPKRWAADDVTPFEKTRVNDPAPHMPTIQDILATAKRSFPQLGNLEIAEAWSGLIDVTPDVVPVWSGVDGLEGYYVATGFSGHGFGMGAGTGLIMSELVTNGTVPVDLKPFRLSRFSDG
;
A
#
# COMPACT_ATOMS: atom_id res chain seq x y z
N THR A 1 -13.79 3.39 -18.41
CA THR A 1 -14.93 3.24 -17.45
C THR A 1 -14.39 3.01 -16.06
N VAL A 2 -14.98 3.66 -15.05
CA VAL A 2 -14.70 3.43 -13.64
C VAL A 2 -15.95 2.81 -13.01
N LEU A 3 -15.78 1.65 -12.38
CA LEU A 3 -16.85 0.96 -11.65
C LEU A 3 -16.54 1.06 -10.14
N THR A 4 -17.25 1.91 -9.44
CA THR A 4 -17.19 2.00 -7.99
C THR A 4 -18.05 0.92 -7.33
N GLU A 5 -17.74 0.57 -6.08
CA GLU A 5 -18.45 -0.49 -5.35
C GLU A 5 -18.56 -1.77 -6.18
N CYS A 6 -17.45 -2.18 -6.78
CA CYS A 6 -17.34 -3.32 -7.66
C CYS A 6 -16.05 -4.09 -7.35
N ALA A 7 -16.10 -4.91 -6.31
CA ALA A 7 -14.97 -5.75 -5.95
C ALA A 7 -14.76 -6.86 -6.98
N VAL A 8 -13.51 -7.04 -7.40
CA VAL A 8 -13.10 -8.19 -8.19
C VAL A 8 -12.89 -9.37 -7.24
N ARG A 9 -13.62 -10.47 -7.48
CA ARG A 9 -13.57 -11.68 -6.66
C ARG A 9 -12.44 -12.60 -7.07
N THR A 10 -12.29 -12.83 -8.37
CA THR A 10 -11.23 -13.70 -8.91
C THR A 10 -10.91 -13.36 -10.35
N VAL A 11 -9.85 -13.97 -10.87
CA VAL A 11 -9.45 -13.91 -12.27
C VAL A 11 -9.82 -15.23 -12.93
N GLU A 12 -10.55 -15.16 -14.05
CA GLU A 12 -10.83 -16.30 -14.90
C GLU A 12 -9.68 -16.59 -15.82
N ARG A 13 -9.44 -17.88 -16.06
CA ARG A 13 -8.32 -18.33 -16.89
C ARG A 13 -8.63 -19.61 -17.65
N ALA A 14 -8.09 -19.70 -18.85
CA ALA A 14 -8.09 -20.91 -19.66
C ALA A 14 -6.70 -21.09 -20.28
N ALA A 15 -6.18 -22.31 -20.28
CA ALA A 15 -4.89 -22.67 -20.87
C ALA A 15 -3.73 -21.74 -20.44
N GLY A 16 -3.70 -21.30 -19.17
CA GLY A 16 -2.63 -20.44 -18.64
C GLY A 16 -2.75 -18.95 -19.01
N LYS A 17 -3.88 -18.53 -19.59
CA LYS A 17 -4.15 -17.14 -19.98
C LYS A 17 -5.37 -16.58 -19.26
N VAL A 18 -5.35 -15.29 -18.98
CA VAL A 18 -6.49 -14.55 -18.47
C VAL A 18 -7.59 -14.53 -19.54
N THR A 19 -8.83 -14.81 -19.14
CA THR A 19 -10.03 -14.73 -20.00
C THR A 19 -11.06 -13.73 -19.48
N GLY A 20 -10.97 -13.36 -18.19
CA GLY A 20 -11.89 -12.44 -17.58
C GLY A 20 -11.65 -12.26 -16.09
N VAL A 21 -12.54 -11.52 -15.47
CA VAL A 21 -12.66 -11.39 -14.02
C VAL A 21 -14.09 -11.61 -13.58
N VAL A 22 -14.29 -12.24 -12.43
CA VAL A 22 -15.57 -12.28 -11.74
C VAL A 22 -15.61 -11.16 -10.72
N THR A 23 -16.64 -10.34 -10.81
CA THR A 23 -16.87 -9.26 -9.86
C THR A 23 -18.16 -9.51 -9.08
N GLU A 24 -18.39 -8.76 -8.01
CA GLU A 24 -19.67 -8.80 -7.30
C GLU A 24 -20.88 -8.33 -8.17
N LYS A 25 -20.60 -7.69 -9.32
CA LYS A 25 -21.63 -7.21 -10.27
C LYS A 25 -21.72 -8.05 -11.55
N GLY A 26 -21.02 -9.18 -11.59
CA GLY A 26 -21.00 -10.08 -12.75
C GLY A 26 -19.60 -10.23 -13.35
N GLU A 27 -19.55 -10.92 -14.46
CA GLU A 27 -18.32 -11.25 -15.18
C GLU A 27 -17.95 -10.15 -16.17
N ILE A 28 -16.64 -9.92 -16.34
CA ILE A 28 -16.09 -9.00 -17.32
C ILE A 28 -15.03 -9.75 -18.12
N ALA A 29 -15.30 -10.00 -19.40
CA ALA A 29 -14.32 -10.61 -20.29
C ALA A 29 -13.16 -9.63 -20.57
N CYS A 30 -11.93 -10.10 -20.40
CA CYS A 30 -10.73 -9.32 -20.68
C CYS A 30 -9.53 -10.23 -20.93
N GLN A 31 -8.53 -9.74 -21.64
CA GLN A 31 -7.29 -10.46 -21.93
C GLN A 31 -6.15 -10.08 -20.99
N ALA A 32 -6.32 -9.01 -20.22
CA ALA A 32 -5.32 -8.54 -19.26
C ALA A 32 -5.98 -7.99 -17.99
N VAL A 33 -5.35 -8.27 -16.85
CA VAL A 33 -5.74 -7.78 -15.53
C VAL A 33 -4.51 -7.21 -14.84
N VAL A 34 -4.59 -5.97 -14.36
CA VAL A 34 -3.56 -5.35 -13.53
C VAL A 34 -4.06 -5.28 -12.09
N CYS A 35 -3.43 -6.04 -11.22
CA CYS A 35 -3.68 -5.98 -9.78
C CYS A 35 -2.91 -4.79 -9.17
N ALA A 36 -3.60 -3.68 -8.96
CA ALA A 36 -3.08 -2.46 -8.33
C ALA A 36 -3.77 -2.19 -6.98
N GLY A 37 -4.06 -3.23 -6.21
CA GLY A 37 -4.87 -3.20 -4.99
C GLY A 37 -4.13 -2.70 -3.74
N GLY A 38 -2.88 -2.20 -3.86
CA GLY A 38 -2.07 -1.75 -2.73
C GLY A 38 -1.99 -2.81 -1.63
N SER A 39 -2.38 -2.49 -0.41
CA SER A 39 -2.32 -3.42 0.74
C SER A 39 -3.23 -4.67 0.61
N TRP A 40 -4.07 -4.74 -0.41
CA TRP A 40 -4.91 -5.91 -0.74
C TRP A 40 -4.27 -6.86 -1.76
N SER A 41 -3.22 -6.41 -2.47
CA SER A 41 -2.67 -7.11 -3.65
C SER A 41 -2.19 -8.52 -3.34
N SER A 42 -1.46 -8.74 -2.25
CA SER A 42 -0.96 -10.07 -1.89
C SER A 42 -2.11 -11.03 -1.51
N LEU A 43 -3.15 -10.54 -0.85
CA LEU A 43 -4.32 -11.34 -0.50
C LEU A 43 -5.10 -11.75 -1.76
N PHE A 44 -5.33 -10.80 -2.68
CA PHE A 44 -6.02 -11.07 -3.95
C PHE A 44 -5.21 -12.02 -4.83
N SER A 45 -3.94 -11.69 -5.09
CA SER A 45 -3.05 -12.56 -5.88
C SER A 45 -2.88 -13.93 -5.25
N GLY A 46 -2.87 -14.01 -3.92
CA GLY A 46 -2.89 -15.26 -3.17
C GLY A 46 -4.10 -16.11 -3.50
N ASN A 47 -5.31 -15.55 -3.58
CA ASN A 47 -6.51 -16.28 -3.99
C ASN A 47 -6.41 -16.79 -5.44
N VAL A 48 -5.82 -16.01 -6.34
CA VAL A 48 -5.55 -16.41 -7.73
C VAL A 48 -4.48 -17.51 -7.84
N GLY A 49 -3.64 -17.70 -6.80
CA GLY A 49 -2.58 -18.71 -6.75
C GLY A 49 -1.16 -18.15 -6.75
N TYR A 50 -1.00 -16.83 -6.77
CA TYR A 50 0.28 -16.12 -6.91
C TYR A 50 0.57 -15.20 -5.73
N GLY A 51 0.59 -15.76 -4.52
CA GLY A 51 0.91 -15.00 -3.30
C GLY A 51 2.39 -14.57 -3.27
N PHE A 52 2.64 -13.41 -2.69
CA PHE A 52 3.98 -12.84 -2.52
C PHE A 52 4.11 -12.15 -1.15
N PRO A 53 5.35 -11.95 -0.67
CA PRO A 53 5.57 -11.31 0.61
C PRO A 53 5.19 -9.82 0.54
N GLN A 54 4.19 -9.45 1.32
CA GLN A 54 3.72 -8.07 1.48
C GLN A 54 3.28 -7.87 2.92
N LEU A 55 3.82 -6.86 3.57
CA LEU A 55 3.44 -6.47 4.90
C LEU A 55 2.77 -5.09 4.88
N LYS A 56 2.02 -4.78 5.95
CA LYS A 56 1.23 -3.55 6.05
C LYS A 56 1.75 -2.72 7.22
N VAL A 57 2.21 -1.53 6.93
CA VAL A 57 2.64 -0.55 7.94
C VAL A 57 1.54 0.47 8.12
N ARG A 58 1.02 0.61 9.34
CA ARG A 58 0.07 1.67 9.67
C ARG A 58 0.82 2.96 9.92
N SER A 59 0.54 3.99 9.13
CA SER A 59 1.08 5.33 9.30
C SER A 59 -0.04 6.31 9.63
N SER A 60 0.20 7.19 10.59
CA SER A 60 -0.76 8.21 11.02
C SER A 60 -0.25 9.60 10.65
N VAL A 61 -1.15 10.44 10.17
CA VAL A 61 -0.89 11.78 9.69
C VAL A 61 -1.96 12.72 10.25
N LEU A 62 -1.63 14.00 10.39
CA LEU A 62 -2.59 15.01 10.82
C LEU A 62 -2.64 16.19 9.83
N ARG A 63 -3.76 16.91 9.83
CA ARG A 63 -3.84 18.28 9.32
C ARG A 63 -4.19 19.25 10.43
N THR A 64 -3.66 20.46 10.30
CA THR A 64 -3.92 21.53 11.26
C THR A 64 -5.02 22.46 10.78
N LYS A 65 -5.57 23.24 11.69
CA LYS A 65 -6.27 24.48 11.38
C LYS A 65 -5.32 25.45 10.68
N PRO A 66 -5.83 26.56 10.06
CA PRO A 66 -4.97 27.61 9.51
C PRO A 66 -3.91 28.07 10.50
N ALA A 67 -2.69 28.29 10.04
CA ALA A 67 -1.54 28.68 10.85
C ALA A 67 -0.64 29.65 10.06
N PRO A 68 0.29 30.36 10.70
CA PRO A 68 1.19 31.29 10.00
C PRO A 68 1.91 30.64 8.82
N LEU A 69 2.12 31.42 7.75
CA LEU A 69 2.92 30.97 6.62
C LEU A 69 4.40 30.97 6.99
N VAL A 70 5.01 29.81 7.02
CA VAL A 70 6.45 29.63 7.25
C VAL A 70 7.17 29.33 5.94
N THR A 71 6.53 28.52 5.09
CA THR A 71 7.07 28.17 3.75
C THR A 71 5.96 27.72 2.83
N GLU A 72 6.15 27.93 1.56
CA GLU A 72 5.28 27.40 0.48
C GLU A 72 5.77 26.05 -0.03
N THR A 73 7.00 25.66 0.27
CA THR A 73 7.57 24.38 -0.15
C THR A 73 7.30 23.27 0.85
N ASN A 74 7.47 22.04 0.41
CA ASN A 74 7.47 20.88 1.29
C ASN A 74 8.74 20.86 2.13
N VAL A 75 8.59 20.62 3.43
CA VAL A 75 9.70 20.48 4.36
C VAL A 75 9.75 19.05 4.85
N SER A 76 10.95 18.46 4.84
CA SER A 76 11.21 17.17 5.45
C SER A 76 12.37 17.26 6.43
N SER A 77 12.17 16.83 7.66
CA SER A 77 13.18 16.75 8.69
C SER A 77 13.05 15.44 9.48
N ALA A 78 14.07 15.12 10.27
CA ALA A 78 14.04 13.92 11.11
C ALA A 78 12.90 13.93 12.15
N GLY A 79 12.39 15.09 12.51
CA GLY A 79 11.36 15.24 13.54
C GLY A 79 9.93 15.37 13.01
N ALA A 80 9.76 16.03 11.85
CA ALA A 80 8.47 16.26 11.22
C ALA A 80 8.66 16.62 9.75
N SER A 81 7.74 16.17 8.93
CA SER A 81 7.61 16.58 7.52
C SER A 81 6.27 17.27 7.38
N PHE A 82 6.25 18.43 6.73
CA PHE A 82 4.99 19.15 6.56
C PHE A 82 4.89 19.85 5.20
N ARG A 83 3.65 20.04 4.80
CA ARG A 83 3.28 20.68 3.55
C ARG A 83 2.15 21.67 3.82
N ARG A 84 2.29 22.87 3.26
CA ARG A 84 1.22 23.87 3.26
C ARG A 84 0.01 23.37 2.48
N ARG A 85 -1.17 23.62 3.00
CA ARG A 85 -2.46 23.32 2.37
C ARG A 85 -3.09 24.59 1.81
N GLN A 86 -3.99 24.44 0.85
CA GLN A 86 -4.72 25.56 0.27
C GLN A 86 -5.67 26.25 1.30
N ASP A 87 -6.14 25.51 2.29
CA ASP A 87 -6.97 26.01 3.38
C ASP A 87 -6.18 26.82 4.44
N GLY A 88 -4.89 27.03 4.23
CA GLY A 88 -4.03 27.75 5.15
C GLY A 88 -3.50 26.92 6.32
N GLY A 89 -3.89 25.65 6.45
CA GLY A 89 -3.31 24.71 7.41
C GLY A 89 -2.07 23.99 6.88
N TYR A 90 -1.61 22.99 7.63
CA TYR A 90 -0.52 22.11 7.25
C TYR A 90 -0.93 20.66 7.34
N THR A 91 -0.52 19.83 6.39
CA THR A 91 -0.46 18.39 6.57
C THR A 91 0.90 18.07 7.18
N ILE A 92 0.90 17.36 8.32
CA ILE A 92 2.13 17.03 9.08
C ILE A 92 2.19 15.53 9.29
N GLY A 93 3.34 14.96 8.98
CA GLY A 93 3.68 13.56 9.20
C GLY A 93 5.13 13.42 9.68
N ARG A 94 5.56 12.19 9.91
CA ARG A 94 6.96 11.88 10.22
C ARG A 94 7.35 10.55 9.59
N SER A 95 8.45 10.55 8.84
CA SER A 95 9.02 9.31 8.30
C SER A 95 9.41 8.37 9.44
N GLY A 96 9.21 7.07 9.26
CA GLY A 96 9.54 6.05 10.27
C GLY A 96 8.64 6.04 11.52
N SER A 97 7.56 6.83 11.55
CA SER A 97 6.60 6.80 12.66
C SER A 97 5.55 5.69 12.57
N GLY A 98 5.57 4.94 11.48
CA GLY A 98 4.63 3.85 11.25
C GLY A 98 4.82 2.68 12.21
N PHE A 99 3.72 1.95 12.42
CA PHE A 99 3.70 0.72 13.20
C PHE A 99 3.46 -0.47 12.29
N PHE A 100 4.17 -1.53 12.59
CA PHE A 100 3.93 -2.84 12.01
C PHE A 100 3.13 -3.68 13.04
N ASP A 101 1.87 -3.95 12.73
CA ASP A 101 1.08 -4.87 13.54
C ASP A 101 1.57 -6.31 13.25
N ILE A 102 1.99 -7.03 14.30
CA ILE A 102 2.39 -8.43 14.18
C ILE A 102 1.15 -9.23 13.79
N VAL A 103 1.20 -9.80 12.60
CA VAL A 103 0.13 -10.62 12.00
C VAL A 103 0.71 -11.97 11.56
N PRO A 104 -0.10 -13.00 11.28
CA PRO A 104 0.40 -14.33 10.87
C PRO A 104 1.41 -14.28 9.70
N ASP A 105 1.20 -13.37 8.73
CA ASP A 105 2.12 -13.19 7.59
C ASP A 105 3.49 -12.63 8.01
N ALA A 106 3.61 -11.96 9.17
CA ALA A 106 4.90 -11.55 9.73
C ALA A 106 5.80 -12.74 10.06
N PHE A 107 5.20 -13.83 10.57
CA PHE A 107 5.92 -15.08 10.83
C PHE A 107 6.19 -15.84 9.54
N ARG A 108 5.21 -15.89 8.63
CA ARG A 108 5.33 -16.57 7.35
C ARG A 108 6.50 -16.03 6.52
N TYR A 109 6.67 -14.71 6.50
CA TYR A 109 7.69 -14.03 5.70
C TYR A 109 8.87 -13.52 6.54
N PHE A 110 9.01 -13.98 7.78
CA PHE A 110 10.02 -13.48 8.72
C PHE A 110 11.44 -13.52 8.11
N GLY A 111 11.84 -14.65 7.54
CA GLY A 111 13.16 -14.79 6.91
C GLY A 111 13.41 -13.80 5.78
N THR A 112 12.39 -13.57 4.94
CA THR A 112 12.47 -12.66 3.80
C THR A 112 12.58 -11.19 4.23
N TYR A 113 12.01 -10.82 5.39
CA TYR A 113 12.08 -9.45 5.93
C TYR A 113 13.27 -9.19 6.85
N MET A 114 14.04 -10.21 7.23
CA MET A 114 15.20 -10.04 8.13
C MET A 114 16.23 -9.02 7.67
N PRO A 115 16.59 -8.93 6.37
CA PRO A 115 17.51 -7.89 5.91
C PRO A 115 16.96 -6.47 6.13
N ALA A 116 15.68 -6.24 5.82
CA ALA A 116 15.03 -4.96 6.00
C ALA A 116 14.94 -4.55 7.48
N LEU A 117 14.65 -5.50 8.37
CA LEU A 117 14.59 -5.26 9.82
C LEU A 117 15.92 -4.81 10.41
N LYS A 118 17.05 -5.25 9.83
CA LYS A 118 18.40 -4.85 10.27
C LYS A 118 18.75 -3.41 9.87
N THR A 119 18.21 -2.95 8.73
CA THR A 119 18.54 -1.63 8.17
C THR A 119 17.53 -0.55 8.53
N GLN A 120 16.28 -0.95 8.75
CA GLN A 120 15.18 -0.03 9.06
C GLN A 120 14.47 -0.51 10.35
N PRO A 121 14.73 0.10 11.51
CA PRO A 121 14.06 -0.28 12.74
C PRO A 121 12.55 -0.07 12.61
N MET A 122 11.80 -1.15 12.61
CA MET A 122 10.34 -1.12 12.58
C MET A 122 9.79 -1.16 14.01
N ARG A 123 8.77 -0.33 14.26
CA ARG A 123 8.03 -0.36 15.52
C ARG A 123 6.99 -1.49 15.47
N LEU A 124 7.31 -2.60 16.10
CA LEU A 124 6.41 -3.77 16.17
C LEU A 124 5.33 -3.55 17.22
N ARG A 125 4.12 -4.00 16.92
CA ARG A 125 2.98 -3.92 17.83
C ARG A 125 2.17 -5.21 17.81
N LEU A 126 2.01 -5.83 18.96
CA LEU A 126 1.09 -6.96 19.16
C LEU A 126 -0.26 -6.42 19.61
N ASN A 127 -1.32 -6.75 18.89
CA ASN A 127 -2.69 -6.34 19.21
C ASN A 127 -3.73 -7.31 18.61
N SER A 128 -5.01 -6.96 18.71
CA SER A 128 -6.10 -7.77 18.17
C SER A 128 -6.08 -7.97 16.65
N ALA A 129 -5.25 -7.22 15.91
CA ALA A 129 -5.10 -7.40 14.46
C ALA A 129 -4.58 -8.80 14.11
N PHE A 130 -3.77 -9.41 15.00
CA PHE A 130 -3.31 -10.78 14.83
C PHE A 130 -4.47 -11.76 14.66
N PHE A 131 -5.43 -11.72 15.57
CA PHE A 131 -6.59 -12.64 15.54
C PHE A 131 -7.53 -12.32 14.38
N LYS A 132 -7.70 -11.03 14.02
CA LYS A 132 -8.49 -10.62 12.87
C LYS A 132 -7.90 -11.11 11.55
N GLU A 133 -6.58 -11.00 11.38
CA GLU A 133 -5.90 -11.51 10.19
C GLU A 133 -5.85 -13.05 10.16
N LEU A 134 -5.74 -13.70 11.32
CA LEU A 134 -5.79 -15.16 11.43
C LEU A 134 -7.16 -15.69 10.99
N ALA A 135 -8.25 -15.02 11.38
CA ALA A 135 -9.62 -15.40 11.05
C ALA A 135 -10.04 -14.97 9.63
N ARG A 136 -9.22 -14.13 8.95
CA ARG A 136 -9.56 -13.65 7.60
C ARG A 136 -9.45 -14.78 6.59
N PRO A 137 -10.47 -15.03 5.75
CA PRO A 137 -10.38 -15.98 4.66
C PRO A 137 -9.21 -15.64 3.73
N LYS A 138 -8.37 -16.63 3.45
CA LYS A 138 -7.22 -16.51 2.50
C LYS A 138 -7.57 -17.07 1.12
N ARG A 139 -8.70 -17.79 1.02
CA ARG A 139 -9.24 -18.38 -0.21
C ARG A 139 -10.76 -18.25 -0.20
N TRP A 140 -11.33 -18.04 -1.35
CA TRP A 140 -12.77 -17.95 -1.58
C TRP A 140 -13.10 -18.37 -3.02
N ALA A 141 -14.31 -18.81 -3.25
CA ALA A 141 -14.86 -19.13 -4.57
C ALA A 141 -15.35 -17.85 -5.30
N ALA A 142 -15.65 -17.97 -6.58
CA ALA A 142 -16.09 -16.82 -7.41
C ALA A 142 -17.46 -16.26 -6.98
N ASP A 143 -18.29 -17.07 -6.34
CA ASP A 143 -19.61 -16.72 -5.83
C ASP A 143 -19.63 -16.30 -4.36
N ASP A 144 -18.50 -16.45 -3.65
CA ASP A 144 -18.37 -16.05 -2.25
C ASP A 144 -18.26 -14.52 -2.09
N VAL A 145 -18.80 -14.01 -0.98
CA VAL A 145 -18.56 -12.64 -0.53
C VAL A 145 -17.13 -12.51 -0.01
N THR A 146 -16.35 -11.70 -0.66
CA THR A 146 -14.92 -11.56 -0.41
C THR A 146 -14.59 -10.68 0.79
N PRO A 147 -13.35 -10.72 1.32
CA PRO A 147 -12.87 -9.75 2.30
C PRO A 147 -12.95 -8.29 1.81
N PHE A 148 -12.86 -8.05 0.50
CA PHE A 148 -12.89 -6.71 -0.11
C PHE A 148 -14.32 -6.13 -0.13
N GLU A 149 -15.33 -6.97 -0.26
CA GLU A 149 -16.74 -6.57 -0.12
C GLU A 149 -17.11 -6.29 1.33
N LYS A 150 -16.59 -7.08 2.29
CA LYS A 150 -16.82 -6.90 3.73
C LYS A 150 -16.10 -5.65 4.28
N THR A 151 -14.96 -5.28 3.70
CA THR A 151 -14.16 -4.12 4.10
C THR A 151 -13.76 -3.34 2.86
N ARG A 152 -14.63 -2.43 2.42
CA ARG A 152 -14.44 -1.61 1.22
C ARG A 152 -13.31 -0.62 1.34
N VAL A 153 -13.18 -0.01 2.50
CA VAL A 153 -12.16 0.98 2.81
C VAL A 153 -11.32 0.48 3.96
N ASN A 154 -10.02 0.42 3.74
CA ASN A 154 -9.06 0.00 4.75
C ASN A 154 -8.52 1.23 5.48
N ASP A 155 -9.37 1.81 6.34
CA ASP A 155 -9.13 3.06 7.05
C ASP A 155 -9.00 2.79 8.57
N PRO A 156 -7.81 2.39 9.04
CA PRO A 156 -7.60 2.15 10.46
C PRO A 156 -7.58 3.46 11.24
N ALA A 157 -8.08 3.45 12.48
CA ALA A 157 -8.04 4.61 13.35
C ALA A 157 -6.62 5.15 13.54
N PRO A 158 -6.40 6.47 13.59
CA PRO A 158 -5.10 7.06 13.82
C PRO A 158 -4.55 6.71 15.20
N HIS A 159 -3.23 6.56 15.31
CA HIS A 159 -2.58 6.36 16.60
C HIS A 159 -2.32 7.70 17.27
N MET A 160 -3.24 8.11 18.14
CA MET A 160 -3.22 9.43 18.76
C MET A 160 -1.94 9.78 19.52
N PRO A 161 -1.28 8.86 20.28
CA PRO A 161 0.01 9.17 20.87
C PRO A 161 1.08 9.58 19.85
N THR A 162 1.13 8.92 18.68
CA THR A 162 2.05 9.31 17.59
C THR A 162 1.66 10.68 17.00
N ILE A 163 0.38 10.95 16.82
CA ILE A 163 -0.10 12.25 16.33
C ILE A 163 0.31 13.38 17.28
N GLN A 164 0.13 13.20 18.59
CA GLN A 164 0.53 14.20 19.60
C GLN A 164 2.06 14.41 19.61
N ASP A 165 2.84 13.34 19.50
CA ASP A 165 4.30 13.43 19.44
C ASP A 165 4.79 14.12 18.16
N ILE A 166 4.19 13.84 17.00
CA ILE A 166 4.48 14.55 15.75
C ILE A 166 4.18 16.03 15.89
N LEU A 167 3.02 16.40 16.43
CA LEU A 167 2.61 17.78 16.63
C LEU A 167 3.57 18.51 17.59
N ALA A 168 3.88 17.90 18.74
CA ALA A 168 4.81 18.46 19.72
C ALA A 168 6.20 18.65 19.11
N THR A 169 6.66 17.69 18.30
CA THR A 169 7.97 17.80 17.64
C THR A 169 7.97 18.89 16.58
N ALA A 170 6.89 19.00 15.78
CA ALA A 170 6.75 20.09 14.81
C ALA A 170 6.82 21.47 15.47
N LYS A 171 6.11 21.67 16.59
CA LYS A 171 6.14 22.90 17.36
C LYS A 171 7.54 23.25 17.91
N ARG A 172 8.27 22.23 18.40
CA ARG A 172 9.64 22.43 18.91
C ARG A 172 10.64 22.75 17.80
N SER A 173 10.56 22.03 16.68
CA SER A 173 11.51 22.17 15.57
C SER A 173 11.26 23.43 14.73
N PHE A 174 10.01 23.90 14.70
CA PHE A 174 9.57 25.03 13.87
C PHE A 174 8.68 25.97 14.69
N PRO A 175 9.25 26.74 15.66
CA PRO A 175 8.48 27.65 16.50
C PRO A 175 7.68 28.70 15.70
N GLN A 176 8.14 29.02 14.48
CA GLN A 176 7.47 29.96 13.58
C GLN A 176 6.07 29.51 13.14
N LEU A 177 5.76 28.20 13.23
CA LEU A 177 4.42 27.68 12.97
C LEU A 177 3.39 28.12 14.02
N GLY A 178 3.85 28.69 15.14
CA GLY A 178 2.97 29.18 16.19
C GLY A 178 2.21 28.08 16.92
N ASN A 179 1.00 28.42 17.37
CA ASN A 179 0.17 27.46 18.09
C ASN A 179 -0.63 26.59 17.11
N LEU A 180 -0.05 25.47 16.68
CA LEU A 180 -0.73 24.52 15.82
C LEU A 180 -1.86 23.80 16.57
N GLU A 181 -3.06 23.76 15.97
CA GLU A 181 -4.19 22.99 16.45
C GLU A 181 -4.55 21.91 15.42
N ILE A 182 -4.82 20.71 15.90
CA ILE A 182 -5.26 19.60 15.04
C ILE A 182 -6.68 19.90 14.53
N ALA A 183 -6.86 19.91 13.21
CA ALA A 183 -8.16 19.92 12.58
C ALA A 183 -8.69 18.50 12.34
N GLU A 184 -7.79 17.58 11.96
CA GLU A 184 -8.14 16.20 11.68
C GLU A 184 -6.88 15.32 11.78
N ALA A 185 -7.07 14.06 12.16
CA ALA A 185 -6.04 13.03 12.10
C ALA A 185 -6.61 11.79 11.44
N TRP A 186 -5.81 11.14 10.61
CA TRP A 186 -6.19 9.89 9.95
C TRP A 186 -5.00 8.93 9.90
N SER A 187 -5.26 7.75 9.42
CA SER A 187 -4.24 6.71 9.26
C SER A 187 -4.48 5.97 7.96
N GLY A 188 -3.44 5.32 7.46
CA GLY A 188 -3.52 4.46 6.29
C GLY A 188 -2.61 3.25 6.44
N LEU A 189 -2.82 2.25 5.59
CA LEU A 189 -1.96 1.09 5.50
C LEU A 189 -1.05 1.22 4.27
N ILE A 190 0.23 1.32 4.53
CA ILE A 190 1.28 1.31 3.51
C ILE A 190 1.62 -0.16 3.22
N ASP A 191 1.58 -0.56 1.97
CA ASP A 191 2.05 -1.85 1.51
C ASP A 191 3.57 -1.82 1.36
N VAL A 192 4.25 -2.76 2.02
CA VAL A 192 5.72 -2.80 2.06
C VAL A 192 6.19 -4.17 1.58
N THR A 193 7.07 -4.14 0.58
CA THR A 193 7.83 -5.31 0.11
C THR A 193 9.09 -5.51 0.95
N PRO A 194 9.70 -6.71 0.98
CA PRO A 194 10.90 -6.99 1.78
C PRO A 194 12.11 -6.11 1.47
N ASP A 195 12.25 -5.71 0.22
CA ASP A 195 13.35 -4.88 -0.30
C ASP A 195 12.97 -3.39 -0.48
N VAL A 196 11.73 -3.04 -0.12
CA VAL A 196 11.17 -1.68 -0.29
C VAL A 196 11.12 -1.24 -1.78
N VAL A 197 11.32 -2.17 -2.71
CA VAL A 197 11.22 -1.95 -4.16
C VAL A 197 9.83 -2.39 -4.63
N PRO A 198 9.13 -1.60 -5.47
CA PRO A 198 7.81 -1.98 -5.96
C PRO A 198 7.86 -3.21 -6.88
N VAL A 199 6.70 -3.82 -7.07
CA VAL A 199 6.49 -4.87 -8.07
C VAL A 199 5.80 -4.26 -9.28
N TRP A 200 6.43 -4.37 -10.45
CA TRP A 200 5.89 -4.02 -11.77
C TRP A 200 6.16 -5.19 -12.69
N SER A 201 5.25 -6.15 -12.72
CA SER A 201 5.56 -7.44 -13.34
C SER A 201 4.32 -8.11 -13.90
N GLY A 202 4.49 -8.79 -15.04
CA GLY A 202 3.65 -9.93 -15.35
C GLY A 202 3.91 -11.07 -14.36
N VAL A 203 2.98 -11.98 -14.26
CA VAL A 203 3.08 -13.13 -13.36
C VAL A 203 3.40 -14.39 -14.16
N ASP A 204 4.51 -15.05 -13.82
CA ASP A 204 4.94 -16.26 -14.48
C ASP A 204 3.88 -17.38 -14.35
N GLY A 205 3.52 -18.02 -15.47
CA GLY A 205 2.50 -19.06 -15.50
C GLY A 205 1.05 -18.59 -15.63
N LEU A 206 0.80 -17.27 -15.72
CA LEU A 206 -0.50 -16.72 -16.04
C LEU A 206 -0.39 -15.51 -16.98
N GLU A 207 -0.39 -15.78 -18.28
CA GLU A 207 -0.33 -14.74 -19.31
C GLU A 207 -1.52 -13.79 -19.18
N GLY A 208 -1.27 -12.49 -19.22
CA GLY A 208 -2.27 -11.44 -19.05
C GLY A 208 -2.54 -11.02 -17.60
N TYR A 209 -1.91 -11.66 -16.60
CA TYR A 209 -2.02 -11.19 -15.21
C TYR A 209 -0.78 -10.41 -14.81
N TYR A 210 -1.00 -9.17 -14.34
CA TYR A 210 0.05 -8.24 -13.96
C TYR A 210 -0.16 -7.73 -12.54
N VAL A 211 0.94 -7.36 -11.87
CA VAL A 211 0.92 -6.79 -10.51
C VAL A 211 1.65 -5.47 -10.49
N ALA A 212 1.02 -4.43 -9.94
CA ALA A 212 1.59 -3.12 -9.69
C ALA A 212 1.33 -2.72 -8.23
N THR A 213 2.29 -2.99 -7.33
CA THR A 213 2.11 -2.84 -5.88
C THR A 213 3.44 -2.70 -5.13
N GLY A 214 3.41 -2.63 -3.82
CA GLY A 214 4.62 -2.61 -3.00
C GLY A 214 5.36 -1.28 -3.01
N PHE A 215 4.64 -0.19 -3.16
CA PHE A 215 5.24 1.15 -3.30
C PHE A 215 5.89 1.68 -2.01
N SER A 216 5.69 1.03 -0.89
CA SER A 216 6.38 1.29 0.38
C SER A 216 6.32 2.76 0.83
N GLY A 217 5.19 3.44 0.57
CA GLY A 217 4.94 4.84 0.90
C GLY A 217 5.32 5.85 -0.19
N HIS A 218 5.87 5.42 -1.32
CA HIS A 218 6.31 6.29 -2.42
C HIS A 218 5.34 6.32 -3.63
N GLY A 219 4.19 5.64 -3.53
CA GLY A 219 3.27 5.40 -4.63
C GLY A 219 2.74 6.65 -5.31
N PHE A 220 2.51 7.74 -4.57
CA PHE A 220 2.04 9.00 -5.16
C PHE A 220 3.06 9.59 -6.15
N GLY A 221 4.34 9.60 -5.79
CA GLY A 221 5.40 10.12 -6.67
C GLY A 221 5.67 9.20 -7.87
N MET A 222 5.56 7.89 -7.69
CA MET A 222 5.86 6.91 -8.73
C MET A 222 4.65 6.54 -9.60
N GLY A 223 3.43 6.92 -9.20
CA GLY A 223 2.18 6.43 -9.81
C GLY A 223 2.08 6.69 -11.32
N ALA A 224 2.41 7.89 -11.77
CA ALA A 224 2.35 8.25 -13.18
C ALA A 224 3.37 7.42 -14.02
N GLY A 225 4.61 7.31 -13.54
CA GLY A 225 5.64 6.49 -14.19
C GLY A 225 5.28 5.00 -14.20
N THR A 226 4.71 4.51 -13.10
CA THR A 226 4.19 3.13 -13.02
C THR A 226 3.06 2.91 -14.04
N GLY A 227 2.14 3.87 -14.17
CA GLY A 227 1.05 3.79 -15.16
C GLY A 227 1.59 3.63 -16.57
N LEU A 228 2.62 4.41 -16.95
CA LEU A 228 3.29 4.28 -18.25
C LEU A 228 3.92 2.89 -18.40
N ILE A 229 4.71 2.43 -17.42
CA ILE A 229 5.36 1.12 -17.45
C ILE A 229 4.31 0.00 -17.60
N MET A 230 3.24 0.06 -16.83
CA MET A 230 2.18 -0.97 -16.88
C MET A 230 1.42 -0.94 -18.20
N SER A 231 1.19 0.23 -18.80
CA SER A 231 0.56 0.32 -20.11
C SER A 231 1.40 -0.34 -21.19
N GLU A 232 2.72 -0.09 -21.19
CA GLU A 232 3.66 -0.72 -22.13
C GLU A 232 3.72 -2.25 -21.93
N LEU A 233 3.76 -2.71 -20.68
CA LEU A 233 3.74 -4.14 -20.38
C LEU A 233 2.47 -4.84 -20.88
N VAL A 234 1.31 -4.24 -20.66
CA VAL A 234 0.01 -4.82 -21.07
C VAL A 234 -0.16 -4.82 -22.58
N THR A 235 0.38 -3.82 -23.28
CA THR A 235 0.25 -3.69 -24.74
C THR A 235 1.43 -4.25 -25.52
N ASN A 236 2.37 -4.95 -24.84
CA ASN A 236 3.61 -5.46 -25.43
C ASN A 236 4.47 -4.37 -26.10
N GLY A 237 4.42 -3.15 -25.54
CA GLY A 237 5.22 -2.02 -25.96
C GLY A 237 6.65 -2.06 -25.43
N THR A 238 7.39 -0.98 -25.65
CA THR A 238 8.76 -0.86 -25.18
C THR A 238 8.80 -0.18 -23.82
N VAL A 239 9.21 -0.93 -22.79
CA VAL A 239 9.37 -0.39 -21.44
C VAL A 239 10.67 0.39 -21.34
N PRO A 240 10.65 1.67 -20.86
CA PRO A 240 11.82 2.54 -20.86
C PRO A 240 12.84 2.26 -19.75
N VAL A 241 12.61 1.25 -18.90
CA VAL A 241 13.47 0.90 -17.76
C VAL A 241 13.73 -0.60 -17.71
N ASP A 242 14.83 -1.01 -17.08
CA ASP A 242 15.08 -2.42 -16.77
C ASP A 242 14.09 -2.90 -15.69
N LEU A 243 13.25 -3.87 -16.04
CA LEU A 243 12.25 -4.43 -15.13
C LEU A 243 12.78 -5.55 -14.24
N LYS A 244 14.00 -6.02 -14.45
CA LYS A 244 14.57 -7.12 -13.68
C LYS A 244 14.47 -6.92 -12.15
N PRO A 245 14.75 -5.71 -11.59
CA PRO A 245 14.60 -5.46 -10.15
C PRO A 245 13.15 -5.44 -9.67
N PHE A 246 12.17 -5.26 -10.56
CA PHE A 246 10.75 -5.05 -10.23
C PHE A 246 9.88 -6.29 -10.44
N ARG A 247 10.45 -7.40 -10.94
CA ARG A 247 9.70 -8.62 -11.19
C ARG A 247 9.22 -9.29 -9.90
N LEU A 248 8.06 -9.95 -9.97
CA LEU A 248 7.48 -10.66 -8.82
C LEU A 248 8.33 -11.86 -8.41
N SER A 249 8.89 -12.59 -9.39
CA SER A 249 9.71 -13.80 -9.17
C SER A 249 10.99 -13.55 -8.36
N ARG A 250 11.46 -12.30 -8.23
CA ARG A 250 12.63 -11.99 -7.38
C ARG A 250 12.50 -12.43 -5.92
N PHE A 251 11.27 -12.66 -5.44
CA PHE A 251 11.02 -13.16 -4.10
C PHE A 251 11.08 -14.70 -3.99
N SER A 252 11.17 -15.40 -5.10
CA SER A 252 11.24 -16.86 -5.18
C SER A 252 12.55 -17.38 -5.80
N ASP A 253 13.37 -16.50 -6.36
CA ASP A 253 14.62 -16.85 -7.05
C ASP A 253 15.84 -16.97 -6.09
N GLY A 254 15.63 -16.94 -4.76
CA GLY A 254 16.68 -16.95 -3.73
C GLY A 254 16.77 -18.24 -2.96
#